data_28c4ec6eda6d876cd1ba99dbba4e135a
#
_entry.id   28c4ec6eda6d876cd1ba99dbba4e135a
#
_cell.length_a   1.000
_cell.length_b   1.000
_cell.length_c   1.000
_cell.angle_alpha   90.00
_cell.angle_beta   90.00
_cell.angle_gamma   90.00
#
_symmetry.space_group_name_H-M   'P 1'
#
loop_
_entity.id
_entity.type
_entity.pdbx_description
1 polymer ?
#
loop_
_entity_poly.entity_id
_entity_poly.type
_entity_poly.pdbx_seq_one_letter_code
_entity_poly.pdbx_strand_id
1 'polypeptide(L)'
;VPNWNDKSGSVLRRILPWNFTKQVQEADPHMDIKLNAELPAILQKCVRAYLDYSAKYSNRDIWNVVPKYFKTIQNQVAMVANTLHHFLNSIRVVKEEEKFVPEDIFVQAYNSHCARSLKGKKPDLFNPDFYVGPFSTYGITVKVESVNYKGRDYPTQAVFYGVDVIEEELTIGNNH
;
A
#
# COMPACT_ATOMS: atom_id res chain seq x y z
N VAL A 1 -10.48 -6.96 -8.57
CA VAL A 1 -9.59 -7.26 -7.42
C VAL A 1 -10.38 -8.10 -6.46
N PRO A 2 -9.88 -9.28 -6.01
CA PRO A 2 -10.55 -10.09 -5.02
C PRO A 2 -10.80 -9.29 -3.74
N ASN A 3 -11.96 -9.50 -3.13
CA ASN A 3 -12.29 -8.85 -1.86
C ASN A 3 -11.67 -9.67 -0.73
N TRP A 4 -10.47 -9.30 -0.28
CA TRP A 4 -9.86 -9.87 0.90
C TRP A 4 -9.71 -8.82 1.99
N ASN A 5 -9.82 -9.25 3.22
CA ASN A 5 -9.68 -8.40 4.40
C ASN A 5 -8.29 -8.63 5.03
N ASP A 6 -7.24 -8.19 4.34
CA ASP A 6 -5.86 -8.26 4.86
C ASP A 6 -5.42 -6.89 5.40
N LYS A 7 -5.61 -6.71 6.70
CA LYS A 7 -5.22 -5.49 7.40
C LYS A 7 -3.72 -5.37 7.63
N SER A 8 -3.01 -6.51 7.64
CA SER A 8 -1.57 -6.56 7.94
C SER A 8 -0.67 -6.33 6.71
N GLY A 9 -1.22 -6.37 5.51
CA GLY A 9 -0.47 -6.35 4.25
C GLY A 9 0.31 -7.64 3.98
N SER A 10 0.08 -8.69 4.77
CA SER A 10 0.81 -9.97 4.65
C SER A 10 0.50 -10.70 3.33
N VAL A 11 -0.74 -10.59 2.86
CA VAL A 11 -1.17 -11.16 1.57
C VAL A 11 -0.55 -10.39 0.41
N LEU A 12 -0.59 -9.06 0.45
CA LEU A 12 -0.05 -8.20 -0.61
C LEU A 12 1.44 -8.47 -0.90
N ARG A 13 2.23 -8.76 0.13
CA ARG A 13 3.65 -9.09 -0.04
C ARG A 13 3.91 -10.42 -0.75
N ARG A 14 2.90 -11.28 -0.85
CA ARG A 14 2.99 -12.62 -1.47
C ARG A 14 2.32 -12.71 -2.83
N ILE A 15 1.64 -11.64 -3.26
CA ILE A 15 0.91 -11.61 -4.53
C ILE A 15 1.66 -10.76 -5.54
N LEU A 16 1.98 -11.36 -6.67
CA LEU A 16 2.49 -10.67 -7.85
C LEU A 16 1.33 -10.47 -8.84
N PRO A 17 0.70 -9.28 -8.86
CA PRO A 17 -0.49 -9.06 -9.67
C PRO A 17 -0.11 -8.85 -11.15
N TRP A 18 -0.88 -9.49 -12.02
CA TRP A 18 -0.80 -9.33 -13.47
C TRP A 18 -2.07 -8.70 -13.99
N ASN A 19 -1.94 -7.72 -14.85
CA ASN A 19 -3.07 -7.07 -15.49
C ASN A 19 -3.16 -7.50 -16.96
N PHE A 20 -4.17 -8.28 -17.28
CA PHE A 20 -4.49 -8.67 -18.66
C PHE A 20 -5.41 -7.61 -19.27
N THR A 21 -4.87 -6.78 -20.15
CA THR A 21 -5.60 -5.64 -20.74
C THR A 21 -6.27 -5.98 -22.06
N LYS A 22 -5.93 -7.12 -22.68
CA LYS A 22 -6.54 -7.55 -23.93
C LYS A 22 -7.68 -8.53 -23.65
N GLN A 23 -8.86 -8.19 -24.14
CA GLN A 23 -10.00 -9.10 -24.14
C GLN A 23 -9.93 -9.97 -25.38
N VAL A 24 -10.08 -11.28 -25.19
CA VAL A 24 -10.20 -12.24 -26.30
C VAL A 24 -11.57 -12.06 -26.93
N GLN A 25 -11.62 -11.74 -28.23
CA GLN A 25 -12.88 -11.54 -28.94
C GLN A 25 -13.50 -12.88 -29.38
N GLU A 26 -12.66 -13.83 -29.77
CA GLU A 26 -13.08 -15.17 -30.14
C GLU A 26 -12.30 -16.21 -29.35
N ALA A 27 -13.00 -17.10 -28.67
CA ALA A 27 -12.38 -18.22 -27.96
C ALA A 27 -11.83 -19.24 -28.95
N ASP A 28 -10.58 -19.68 -28.79
CA ASP A 28 -9.99 -20.72 -29.56
C ASP A 28 -10.42 -22.10 -28.97
N PRO A 29 -11.27 -22.90 -29.64
CA PRO A 29 -11.75 -24.18 -29.12
C PRO A 29 -10.63 -25.22 -28.97
N HIS A 30 -9.47 -25.00 -29.59
CA HIS A 30 -8.33 -25.91 -29.55
C HIS A 30 -7.18 -25.39 -28.68
N MET A 31 -7.44 -24.41 -27.84
CA MET A 31 -6.41 -23.77 -26.99
C MET A 31 -5.73 -24.82 -26.09
N ASP A 32 -6.49 -25.70 -25.46
CA ASP A 32 -5.96 -26.74 -24.58
C ASP A 32 -4.99 -27.69 -25.29
N ILE A 33 -5.31 -28.09 -26.53
CA ILE A 33 -4.45 -28.96 -27.35
C ILE A 33 -3.14 -28.23 -27.69
N LYS A 34 -3.23 -26.96 -28.08
CA LYS A 34 -2.06 -26.11 -28.39
C LYS A 34 -1.18 -25.92 -27.17
N LEU A 35 -1.77 -25.58 -26.03
CA LEU A 35 -1.04 -25.39 -24.76
C LEU A 35 -0.36 -26.70 -24.33
N ASN A 36 -1.03 -27.84 -24.42
CA ASN A 36 -0.44 -29.14 -24.09
C ASN A 36 0.77 -29.47 -24.97
N ALA A 37 0.72 -29.15 -26.24
CA ALA A 37 1.85 -29.33 -27.15
C ALA A 37 3.04 -28.42 -26.81
N GLU A 38 2.78 -27.22 -26.25
CA GLU A 38 3.81 -26.23 -25.87
C GLU A 38 4.34 -26.42 -24.44
N LEU A 39 3.68 -27.21 -23.58
CA LEU A 39 4.06 -27.39 -22.18
C LEU A 39 5.54 -27.69 -21.94
N PRO A 40 6.21 -28.57 -22.70
CA PRO A 40 7.64 -28.84 -22.50
C PRO A 40 8.50 -27.60 -22.74
N ALA A 41 8.17 -26.78 -23.74
CA ALA A 41 8.90 -25.54 -24.06
C ALA A 41 8.62 -24.46 -23.02
N ILE A 42 7.38 -24.35 -22.52
CA ILE A 42 7.00 -23.44 -21.43
C ILE A 42 7.76 -23.80 -20.16
N LEU A 43 7.79 -25.07 -19.78
CA LEU A 43 8.52 -25.54 -18.60
C LEU A 43 10.01 -25.22 -18.71
N GLN A 44 10.61 -25.48 -19.87
CA GLN A 44 12.02 -25.17 -20.10
C GLN A 44 12.33 -23.67 -19.94
N LYS A 45 11.44 -22.79 -20.44
CA LYS A 45 11.58 -21.33 -20.24
C LYS A 45 11.47 -20.94 -18.76
N CYS A 46 10.51 -21.52 -18.04
CA CYS A 46 10.34 -21.27 -16.60
C CYS A 46 11.58 -21.71 -15.81
N VAL A 47 12.11 -22.90 -16.08
CA VAL A 47 13.32 -23.42 -15.40
C VAL A 47 14.53 -22.52 -15.68
N ARG A 48 14.76 -22.12 -16.93
CA ARG A 48 15.85 -21.20 -17.27
C ARG A 48 15.72 -19.88 -16.56
N ALA A 49 14.52 -19.26 -16.61
CA ALA A 49 14.26 -18.00 -15.94
C ALA A 49 14.48 -18.09 -14.41
N TYR A 50 14.07 -19.21 -13.78
CA TYR A 50 14.32 -19.47 -12.37
C TYR A 50 15.81 -19.59 -12.04
N LEU A 51 16.56 -20.34 -12.84
CA LEU A 51 18.01 -20.51 -12.65
C LEU A 51 18.75 -19.18 -12.82
N ASP A 52 18.42 -18.42 -13.86
CA ASP A 52 18.98 -17.09 -14.11
C ASP A 52 18.68 -16.11 -12.96
N TYR A 53 17.43 -16.12 -12.49
CA TYR A 53 17.02 -15.33 -11.34
C TYR A 53 17.77 -15.73 -10.06
N SER A 54 17.83 -17.03 -9.79
CA SER A 54 18.49 -17.58 -8.61
C SER A 54 20.00 -17.26 -8.60
N ALA A 55 20.65 -17.39 -9.74
CA ALA A 55 22.08 -17.03 -9.87
C ALA A 55 22.35 -15.55 -9.65
N LYS A 56 21.45 -14.68 -10.14
CA LYS A 56 21.62 -13.23 -10.10
C LYS A 56 21.18 -12.59 -8.80
N TYR A 57 20.16 -13.15 -8.13
CA TYR A 57 19.44 -12.50 -7.02
C TYR A 57 19.23 -13.39 -5.80
N SER A 58 19.96 -14.50 -5.64
CA SER A 58 19.72 -15.59 -4.67
C SER A 58 19.41 -15.15 -3.23
N ASN A 59 19.90 -14.00 -2.78
CA ASN A 59 19.74 -13.48 -1.42
C ASN A 59 18.99 -12.14 -1.35
N ARG A 60 18.24 -11.78 -2.40
CA ARG A 60 17.49 -10.51 -2.43
C ARG A 60 16.00 -10.76 -2.33
N ASP A 61 15.32 -9.90 -1.59
CA ASP A 61 13.87 -9.84 -1.61
C ASP A 61 13.38 -9.55 -3.04
N ILE A 62 12.43 -10.34 -3.52
CA ILE A 62 11.85 -10.20 -4.85
C ILE A 62 11.36 -8.78 -5.11
N TRP A 63 10.82 -8.10 -4.13
CA TRP A 63 10.31 -6.73 -4.27
C TRP A 63 11.40 -5.68 -4.52
N ASN A 64 12.66 -6.00 -4.23
CA ASN A 64 13.79 -5.12 -4.55
C ASN A 64 14.24 -5.23 -6.01
N VAL A 65 13.88 -6.32 -6.69
CA VAL A 65 14.36 -6.65 -8.03
C VAL A 65 13.29 -6.71 -9.11
N VAL A 66 12.00 -6.81 -8.73
CA VAL A 66 10.90 -6.81 -9.71
C VAL A 66 10.81 -5.48 -10.47
N PRO A 67 10.36 -5.50 -11.73
CA PRO A 67 10.10 -4.29 -12.49
C PRO A 67 9.14 -3.33 -11.78
N LYS A 68 9.34 -2.03 -11.98
CA LYS A 68 8.52 -0.95 -11.39
C LYS A 68 7.01 -1.15 -11.62
N TYR A 69 6.65 -1.72 -12.76
CA TYR A 69 5.27 -2.09 -13.11
C TYR A 69 4.55 -2.88 -11.99
N PHE A 70 5.18 -3.93 -11.46
CA PHE A 70 4.57 -4.76 -10.40
C PHE A 70 4.40 -3.98 -9.10
N LYS A 71 5.37 -3.12 -8.75
CA LYS A 71 5.26 -2.24 -7.57
C LYS A 71 4.09 -1.26 -7.72
N THR A 72 3.91 -0.71 -8.91
CA THR A 72 2.79 0.21 -9.20
C THR A 72 1.44 -0.49 -9.03
N ILE A 73 1.27 -1.68 -9.60
CA ILE A 73 0.01 -2.43 -9.47
C ILE A 73 -0.21 -2.90 -8.02
N GLN A 74 0.84 -3.35 -7.34
CA GLN A 74 0.74 -3.71 -5.92
C GLN A 74 0.23 -2.54 -5.08
N ASN A 75 0.78 -1.34 -5.28
CA ASN A 75 0.32 -0.14 -4.59
C ASN A 75 -1.14 0.19 -4.91
N GLN A 76 -1.57 0.05 -6.17
CA GLN A 76 -2.98 0.26 -6.55
C GLN A 76 -3.91 -0.74 -5.83
N VAL A 77 -3.51 -2.00 -5.76
CA VAL A 77 -4.26 -3.04 -5.04
C VAL A 77 -4.28 -2.75 -3.54
N ALA A 78 -3.15 -2.32 -2.96
CA ALA A 78 -3.07 -1.93 -1.56
C ALA A 78 -4.02 -0.77 -1.21
N MET A 79 -4.06 0.26 -2.06
CA MET A 79 -4.97 1.41 -1.86
C MET A 79 -6.45 1.02 -1.88
N VAL A 80 -6.82 0.02 -2.69
CA VAL A 80 -8.22 -0.48 -2.73
C VAL A 80 -8.55 -1.37 -1.54
N ALA A 81 -7.57 -2.18 -1.10
CA ALA A 81 -7.77 -3.16 -0.03
C ALA A 81 -7.69 -2.55 1.39
N ASN A 82 -6.96 -1.45 1.56
CA ASN A 82 -6.70 -0.85 2.87
C ASN A 82 -6.84 0.67 2.83
N THR A 83 -7.73 1.20 3.66
CA THR A 83 -8.03 2.64 3.74
C THR A 83 -6.83 3.47 4.20
N LEU A 84 -5.95 2.90 5.04
CA LEU A 84 -4.74 3.58 5.50
C LEU A 84 -3.69 3.71 4.37
N HIS A 85 -3.52 2.69 3.53
CA HIS A 85 -2.69 2.82 2.33
C HIS A 85 -3.21 3.92 1.39
N HIS A 86 -4.53 4.02 1.25
CA HIS A 86 -5.13 5.10 0.46
C HIS A 86 -4.82 6.48 1.06
N PHE A 87 -4.96 6.62 2.38
CA PHE A 87 -4.64 7.87 3.08
C PHE A 87 -3.15 8.23 2.96
N LEU A 88 -2.24 7.29 3.24
CA LEU A 88 -0.80 7.49 3.17
C LEU A 88 -0.29 7.88 1.76
N ASN A 89 -1.03 7.56 0.71
CA ASN A 89 -0.72 7.98 -0.67
C ASN A 89 -1.51 9.21 -1.14
N SER A 90 -2.28 9.83 -0.26
CA SER A 90 -3.00 11.07 -0.58
C SER A 90 -2.07 12.28 -0.53
N ILE A 91 -2.51 13.37 -1.16
CA ILE A 91 -1.83 14.67 -1.12
C ILE A 91 -1.78 15.30 0.27
N ARG A 92 -2.50 14.74 1.24
CA ARG A 92 -2.60 15.20 2.62
C ARG A 92 -1.47 14.70 3.51
N VAL A 93 -0.67 13.78 3.01
CA VAL A 93 0.40 13.14 3.78
C VAL A 93 1.74 13.46 3.16
N VAL A 94 2.61 14.04 3.95
CA VAL A 94 4.02 14.29 3.63
C VAL A 94 4.84 13.18 4.26
N LYS A 95 5.71 12.55 3.47
CA LYS A 95 6.61 11.48 3.92
C LYS A 95 8.04 11.96 3.81
N GLU A 96 8.59 12.39 4.93
CA GLU A 96 9.97 12.90 5.05
C GLU A 96 10.55 12.43 6.39
N GLU A 97 11.80 12.00 6.38
CA GLU A 97 12.46 11.36 7.53
C GLU A 97 12.47 12.22 8.79
N GLU A 98 12.60 13.54 8.63
CA GLU A 98 12.66 14.51 9.74
C GLU A 98 11.29 14.92 10.29
N LYS A 99 10.22 14.51 9.64
CA LYS A 99 8.86 14.86 10.04
C LYS A 99 8.31 13.88 11.07
N PHE A 100 7.42 14.38 11.89
CA PHE A 100 6.66 13.56 12.83
C PHE A 100 5.27 14.16 13.07
N VAL A 101 4.37 13.33 13.55
CA VAL A 101 3.00 13.73 13.88
C VAL A 101 2.50 12.94 15.09
N PRO A 102 1.84 13.59 16.08
CA PRO A 102 1.16 12.91 17.19
C PRO A 102 0.01 12.03 16.68
N GLU A 103 -0.25 10.92 17.36
CA GLU A 103 -1.31 9.97 17.00
C GLU A 103 -2.68 10.65 16.85
N ASP A 104 -3.08 11.48 17.80
CA ASP A 104 -4.38 12.16 17.79
C ASP A 104 -4.61 12.94 16.50
N ILE A 105 -3.60 13.71 16.07
CA ILE A 105 -3.65 14.52 14.86
C ILE A 105 -3.69 13.64 13.61
N PHE A 106 -2.87 12.58 13.58
CA PHE A 106 -2.85 11.66 12.48
C PHE A 106 -4.18 10.93 12.30
N VAL A 107 -4.75 10.42 13.41
CA VAL A 107 -6.04 9.71 13.41
C VAL A 107 -7.18 10.64 13.01
N GLN A 108 -7.16 11.89 13.46
CA GLN A 108 -8.16 12.89 13.04
C GLN A 108 -8.09 13.14 11.53
N ALA A 109 -6.89 13.32 10.97
CA ALA A 109 -6.68 13.52 9.53
C ALA A 109 -7.09 12.29 8.72
N TYR A 110 -6.75 11.09 9.20
CA TYR A 110 -7.17 9.82 8.59
C TYR A 110 -8.70 9.67 8.55
N ASN A 111 -9.38 9.90 9.68
CA ASN A 111 -10.84 9.80 9.76
C ASN A 111 -11.53 10.82 8.82
N SER A 112 -11.01 12.06 8.77
CA SER A 112 -11.50 13.10 7.86
C SER A 112 -11.30 12.71 6.40
N HIS A 113 -10.16 12.10 6.07
CA HIS A 113 -9.90 11.58 4.73
C HIS A 113 -10.87 10.46 4.35
N CYS A 114 -11.10 9.49 5.24
CA CYS A 114 -12.05 8.41 5.01
C CYS A 114 -13.47 8.93 4.76
N ALA A 115 -13.92 9.88 5.57
CA ALA A 115 -15.25 10.46 5.44
C ALA A 115 -15.46 11.16 4.08
N ARG A 116 -14.43 11.84 3.56
CA ARG A 116 -14.53 12.62 2.30
C ARG A 116 -14.25 11.80 1.04
N SER A 117 -13.21 10.95 1.08
CA SER A 117 -12.67 10.29 -0.12
C SER A 117 -13.21 8.89 -0.34
N LEU A 118 -13.70 8.24 0.71
CA LEU A 118 -14.12 6.84 0.68
C LEU A 118 -15.62 6.72 0.98
N LYS A 119 -16.45 7.30 0.11
CA LYS A 119 -17.93 7.31 0.24
C LYS A 119 -18.46 5.93 0.68
N GLY A 120 -19.07 5.89 1.89
CA GLY A 120 -19.73 4.69 2.43
C GLY A 120 -18.79 3.68 3.12
N LYS A 121 -17.48 3.87 3.12
CA LYS A 121 -16.57 3.05 3.94
C LYS A 121 -16.36 3.71 5.30
N LYS A 122 -16.66 2.97 6.36
CA LYS A 122 -16.28 3.39 7.71
C LYS A 122 -14.74 3.25 7.84
N PRO A 123 -14.06 4.20 8.52
CA PRO A 123 -12.66 4.03 8.85
C PRO A 123 -12.48 2.76 9.70
N ASP A 124 -11.43 2.02 9.43
CA ASP A 124 -11.04 0.91 10.30
C ASP A 124 -10.59 1.45 11.65
N LEU A 125 -10.76 0.64 12.71
CA LEU A 125 -10.26 1.00 14.03
C LEU A 125 -8.74 1.16 13.97
N PHE A 126 -8.26 2.35 14.34
CA PHE A 126 -6.85 2.65 14.33
C PHE A 126 -6.17 2.00 15.55
N ASN A 127 -5.39 0.97 15.32
CA ASN A 127 -4.65 0.24 16.35
C ASN A 127 -3.36 -0.35 15.74
N PRO A 128 -2.41 -0.85 16.55
CA PRO A 128 -1.14 -1.40 16.07
C PRO A 128 -1.29 -2.49 15.01
N ASP A 129 -2.24 -3.40 15.16
CA ASP A 129 -2.47 -4.48 14.18
C ASP A 129 -2.87 -3.94 12.80
N PHE A 130 -3.52 -2.78 12.78
CA PHE A 130 -3.96 -2.13 11.55
C PHE A 130 -2.83 -1.33 10.88
N TYR A 131 -2.01 -0.59 11.64
CA TYR A 131 -1.07 0.35 11.05
C TYR A 131 0.36 -0.19 10.88
N VAL A 132 0.81 -1.20 11.65
CA VAL A 132 2.19 -1.68 11.61
C VAL A 132 2.61 -2.14 10.21
N GLY A 133 1.78 -2.86 9.48
CA GLY A 133 2.07 -3.31 8.12
C GLY A 133 2.23 -2.15 7.14
N PRO A 134 1.22 -1.27 6.98
CA PRO A 134 1.33 -0.06 6.17
C PRO A 134 2.51 0.84 6.55
N PHE A 135 2.71 1.11 7.84
CA PHE A 135 3.79 1.97 8.30
C PHE A 135 5.18 1.42 7.95
N SER A 136 5.39 0.12 8.16
CA SER A 136 6.63 -0.56 7.74
C SER A 136 6.91 -0.40 6.24
N THR A 137 5.87 -0.41 5.41
CA THR A 137 5.99 -0.24 3.95
C THR A 137 6.51 1.14 3.57
N TYR A 138 6.19 2.17 4.36
CA TYR A 138 6.58 3.56 4.09
C TYR A 138 7.73 4.06 4.97
N GLY A 139 8.35 3.18 5.77
CA GLY A 139 9.44 3.56 6.67
C GLY A 139 9.00 4.43 7.86
N ILE A 140 7.71 4.41 8.21
CA ILE A 140 7.17 5.15 9.35
C ILE A 140 7.45 4.37 10.62
N THR A 141 8.06 5.03 11.60
CA THR A 141 8.36 4.43 12.91
C THR A 141 7.49 5.02 14.00
N VAL A 142 7.27 4.26 15.08
CA VAL A 142 6.39 4.66 16.18
C VAL A 142 7.19 4.71 17.47
N LYS A 143 7.07 5.83 18.21
CA LYS A 143 7.61 5.97 19.56
C LYS A 143 6.52 6.50 20.49
N VAL A 144 6.61 6.19 21.76
CA VAL A 144 5.68 6.68 22.79
C VAL A 144 6.40 7.73 23.63
N GLU A 145 6.04 8.97 23.44
CA GLU A 145 6.67 10.12 24.14
C GLU A 145 5.77 11.36 24.13
N SER A 146 6.14 12.37 24.90
CA SER A 146 5.53 13.69 24.83
C SER A 146 6.32 14.57 23.86
N VAL A 147 5.62 15.33 23.02
CA VAL A 147 6.25 16.14 21.97
C VAL A 147 5.62 17.50 21.85
N ASN A 148 6.43 18.49 21.42
CA ASN A 148 5.91 19.76 20.92
C ASN A 148 5.73 19.66 19.40
N TYR A 149 4.49 19.74 18.95
CA TYR A 149 4.14 19.67 17.53
C TYR A 149 3.47 20.98 17.11
N LYS A 150 4.07 21.67 16.15
CA LYS A 150 3.61 22.97 15.61
C LYS A 150 3.30 24.01 16.72
N GLY A 151 4.15 24.05 17.76
CA GLY A 151 4.03 25.00 18.87
C GLY A 151 3.01 24.62 19.95
N ARG A 152 2.45 23.44 19.90
CA ARG A 152 1.53 22.89 20.91
C ARG A 152 2.14 21.65 21.56
N ASP A 153 2.05 21.59 22.89
CA ASP A 153 2.53 20.44 23.66
C ASP A 153 1.47 19.32 23.66
N TYR A 154 1.93 18.12 23.36
CA TYR A 154 1.13 16.89 23.40
C TYR A 154 1.66 16.00 24.52
N PRO A 155 0.75 15.45 25.36
CA PRO A 155 1.15 14.52 26.42
C PRO A 155 1.72 13.23 25.81
N THR A 156 2.29 12.38 26.68
CA THR A 156 2.84 11.09 26.28
C THR A 156 1.80 10.25 25.53
N GLN A 157 2.03 10.04 24.26
CA GLN A 157 1.22 9.24 23.35
C GLN A 157 2.08 8.63 22.25
N ALA A 158 1.49 7.84 21.35
CA ALA A 158 2.22 7.40 20.17
C ALA A 158 2.50 8.59 19.24
N VAL A 159 3.73 8.66 18.75
CA VAL A 159 4.21 9.66 17.79
C VAL A 159 4.75 8.92 16.57
N PHE A 160 4.31 9.31 15.39
CA PHE A 160 4.67 8.69 14.13
C PHE A 160 5.75 9.49 13.44
N TYR A 161 6.94 8.92 13.29
CA TYR A 161 8.12 9.52 12.66
C TYR A 161 8.24 9.11 11.19
N GLY A 162 8.75 10.01 10.36
CA GLY A 162 8.84 9.82 8.91
C GLY A 162 7.59 10.26 8.17
N VAL A 163 6.63 10.90 8.88
CA VAL A 163 5.36 11.33 8.29
C VAL A 163 4.84 12.59 8.97
N ASP A 164 4.16 13.44 8.20
CA ASP A 164 3.36 14.57 8.70
C ASP A 164 2.04 14.65 7.91
N VAL A 165 1.07 15.35 8.45
CA VAL A 165 -0.23 15.60 7.82
C VAL A 165 -0.42 17.08 7.54
N ILE A 166 -0.95 17.38 6.35
CA ILE A 166 -1.33 18.74 5.96
C ILE A 166 -2.71 18.98 6.55
N GLU A 167 -2.78 19.88 7.53
CA GLU A 167 -4.02 20.38 8.06
C GLU A 167 -4.70 21.24 6.99
N GLU A 168 -5.96 20.94 6.65
CA GLU A 168 -6.76 21.89 5.90
C GLU A 168 -7.10 23.05 6.83
N GLU A 169 -6.70 24.25 6.48
CA GLU A 169 -7.34 25.45 7.03
C GLU A 169 -8.85 25.32 6.76
N LEU A 170 -9.61 25.20 7.83
CA LEU A 170 -11.07 25.34 7.76
C LEU A 170 -11.34 26.73 7.22
N THR A 171 -11.54 26.85 5.91
CA THR A 171 -12.11 28.03 5.33
C THR A 171 -13.52 28.14 5.91
N ILE A 172 -13.65 28.82 7.04
CA ILE A 172 -14.94 29.23 7.58
C ILE A 172 -15.47 30.20 6.52
N GLY A 173 -16.31 29.67 5.66
CA GLY A 173 -17.08 30.49 4.72
C GLY A 173 -17.95 31.43 5.51
N ASN A 174 -17.50 32.66 5.69
CA ASN A 174 -18.37 33.77 6.04
C ASN A 174 -19.33 34.01 4.88
N ASN A 175 -20.44 33.32 4.93
CA ASN A 175 -21.63 33.74 4.17
C ASN A 175 -22.32 34.84 4.97
N HIS A 176 -22.06 36.08 4.54
CA HIS A 176 -22.95 37.21 4.79
C HIS A 176 -24.06 37.22 3.74
#